data_accd4edd71c1b3fdbe77e634848418bf
#
_entry.id   accd4edd71c1b3fdbe77e634848418bf
#
_cell.length_a   1.000
_cell.length_b   1.000
_cell.length_c   1.000
_cell.angle_alpha   90.00
_cell.angle_beta   90.00
_cell.angle_gamma   90.00
#
_symmetry.space_group_name_H-M   'P 1'
#
loop_
_entity.id
_entity.type
_entity.pdbx_description
1 polymer ?
#
loop_
_entity_poly.entity_id
_entity_poly.type
_entity_poly.pdbx_seq_one_letter_code
_entity_poly.pdbx_strand_id
1 'polypeptide(L)'
;MLGGPDDRHEGEAMRILFSTWPAHGHLLPMVPLAWAAQRAGHDVVVASGAEGVAEAHRRGLPTWDVGPSRAEADAAFRAAVPDMGAVAPSDRMATVISGMFGAAALRRAEVLVPRAQEWKPDLVVHPVTELAGAVAAARTGARHVVHGLGPLPAEAWQWFGARFPELCRQWEVPELARSILNVPYLDNCPPSLQADAVRDFRRRQPLRPSAGEAQPGERLPWTDETLVALPYDRTVHLTLGTLFHGATGVFEAALAGLRQLPVNVLVTVGPGTDPDRLGPQPSHVLVTDFAPHALLLPRCTALVTQGGAGTIVAALRHGLPHLILPQGADQFHNGATAQRAGVALVLPPAEVTPDAVAAATRRLLDDPDLARSARAVQAEIETMPDAAAVLATITTGG
;
A
#
# COMPACT_ATOMS: atom_id res chain seq x y z
N MET A 1 8.28 2.21 45.65
CA MET A 1 6.92 2.59 45.26
C MET A 1 6.85 2.53 43.76
N LEU A 2 6.25 1.47 43.26
CA LEU A 2 6.01 1.27 41.83
C LEU A 2 4.77 2.12 41.49
N GLY A 3 4.92 3.14 40.62
CA GLY A 3 3.83 3.92 40.07
C GLY A 3 2.84 3.00 39.35
N GLY A 4 1.58 3.10 39.71
CA GLY A 4 0.47 2.36 39.09
C GLY A 4 0.21 2.78 37.65
N PRO A 5 -0.67 2.06 36.94
CA PRO A 5 -0.98 2.34 35.56
C PRO A 5 -1.56 3.74 35.39
N ASP A 6 -1.14 4.39 34.32
CA ASP A 6 -1.42 5.75 33.87
C ASP A 6 -2.94 6.05 33.86
N ASP A 7 -3.42 6.82 34.84
CA ASP A 7 -4.81 7.32 34.96
C ASP A 7 -5.05 8.50 33.99
N ARG A 8 -4.77 8.32 32.69
CA ARG A 8 -5.21 9.31 31.70
C ARG A 8 -6.68 9.08 31.36
N HIS A 9 -7.51 10.13 31.56
CA HIS A 9 -8.94 10.11 31.30
C HIS A 9 -9.26 9.87 29.83
N GLU A 10 -10.31 9.10 29.55
CA GLU A 10 -10.89 8.95 28.20
C GLU A 10 -11.14 10.35 27.61
N GLY A 11 -10.48 10.65 26.46
CA GLY A 11 -10.62 11.91 25.74
C GLY A 11 -9.39 12.84 25.73
N GLU A 12 -8.27 12.51 26.42
CA GLU A 12 -7.05 13.32 26.32
C GLU A 12 -6.37 13.19 24.96
N ALA A 13 -5.85 14.34 24.45
CA ALA A 13 -5.09 14.38 23.21
C ALA A 13 -3.81 13.55 23.35
N MET A 14 -3.64 12.57 22.45
CA MET A 14 -2.46 11.70 22.39
C MET A 14 -1.47 12.20 21.35
N ARG A 15 -0.19 11.87 21.53
CA ARG A 15 0.86 11.99 20.52
C ARG A 15 0.96 10.68 19.76
N ILE A 16 0.60 10.70 18.47
CA ILE A 16 0.56 9.52 17.62
C ILE A 16 1.62 9.63 16.50
N LEU A 17 2.60 8.76 16.55
CA LEU A 17 3.67 8.68 15.56
C LEU A 17 3.32 7.63 14.51
N PHE A 18 3.23 8.04 13.25
CA PHE A 18 3.15 7.15 12.10
C PHE A 18 4.55 7.03 11.48
N SER A 19 5.16 5.85 11.55
CA SER A 19 6.45 5.61 10.90
C SER A 19 6.25 4.76 9.67
N THR A 20 6.78 5.17 8.50
CA THR A 20 6.53 4.48 7.24
C THR A 20 7.70 4.55 6.26
N TRP A 21 7.78 3.55 5.40
CA TRP A 21 8.68 3.52 4.26
C TRP A 21 8.32 4.64 3.25
N PRO A 22 9.30 5.30 2.59
CA PRO A 22 9.06 6.41 1.67
C PRO A 22 8.52 5.95 0.31
N ALA A 23 7.38 5.27 0.32
CA ALA A 23 6.67 4.84 -0.89
C ALA A 23 5.16 4.94 -0.71
N HIS A 24 4.46 5.31 -1.78
CA HIS A 24 3.00 5.48 -1.78
C HIS A 24 2.26 4.26 -1.24
N GLY A 25 2.68 3.03 -1.63
CA GLY A 25 2.06 1.79 -1.18
C GLY A 25 2.16 1.53 0.32
N HIS A 26 3.09 2.17 1.03
CA HIS A 26 3.27 2.04 2.47
C HIS A 26 2.63 3.19 3.26
N LEU A 27 2.63 4.40 2.71
CA LEU A 27 2.07 5.59 3.34
C LEU A 27 0.56 5.71 3.15
N LEU A 28 0.08 5.60 1.91
CA LEU A 28 -1.32 5.89 1.59
C LEU A 28 -2.34 5.02 2.35
N PRO A 29 -2.07 3.73 2.62
CA PRO A 29 -2.98 2.92 3.44
C PRO A 29 -3.19 3.46 4.87
N MET A 30 -2.21 4.16 5.43
CA MET A 30 -2.27 4.71 6.80
C MET A 30 -2.87 6.12 6.87
N VAL A 31 -2.95 6.84 5.74
CA VAL A 31 -3.45 8.22 5.70
C VAL A 31 -4.84 8.39 6.30
N PRO A 32 -5.86 7.53 6.02
CA PRO A 32 -7.18 7.66 6.62
C PRO A 32 -7.15 7.61 8.15
N LEU A 33 -6.29 6.76 8.73
CA LEU A 33 -6.12 6.66 10.18
C LEU A 33 -5.43 7.90 10.76
N ALA A 34 -4.39 8.42 10.08
CA ALA A 34 -3.72 9.64 10.48
C ALA A 34 -4.66 10.86 10.43
N TRP A 35 -5.48 10.99 9.39
CA TRP A 35 -6.51 12.02 9.32
C TRP A 35 -7.60 11.87 10.38
N ALA A 36 -8.01 10.62 10.69
CA ALA A 36 -8.96 10.38 11.77
C ALA A 36 -8.38 10.85 13.11
N ALA A 37 -7.10 10.55 13.38
CA ALA A 37 -6.40 10.99 14.59
C ALA A 37 -6.32 12.52 14.69
N GLN A 38 -5.97 13.22 13.61
CA GLN A 38 -5.97 14.70 13.60
C GLN A 38 -7.37 15.28 13.86
N ARG A 39 -8.42 14.73 13.22
CA ARG A 39 -9.79 15.18 13.42
C ARG A 39 -10.31 14.94 14.85
N ALA A 40 -9.79 13.90 15.51
CA ALA A 40 -10.08 13.61 16.91
C ALA A 40 -9.29 14.50 17.90
N GLY A 41 -8.44 15.40 17.39
CA GLY A 41 -7.67 16.34 18.23
C GLY A 41 -6.36 15.76 18.76
N HIS A 42 -5.90 14.62 18.23
CA HIS A 42 -4.59 14.06 18.59
C HIS A 42 -3.44 14.80 17.88
N ASP A 43 -2.29 14.80 18.52
CA ASP A 43 -1.05 15.34 17.97
C ASP A 43 -0.39 14.29 17.08
N VAL A 44 -0.37 14.52 15.76
CA VAL A 44 0.03 13.51 14.78
C VAL A 44 1.29 13.94 14.07
N VAL A 45 2.22 13.00 13.87
CA VAL A 45 3.38 13.19 13.01
C VAL A 45 3.64 11.94 12.16
N VAL A 46 4.04 12.14 10.91
CA VAL A 46 4.47 11.07 9.98
C VAL A 46 5.97 11.13 9.81
N ALA A 47 6.66 10.08 10.23
CA ALA A 47 8.09 9.89 10.05
C ALA A 47 8.36 9.03 8.82
N SER A 48 9.14 9.53 7.85
CA SER A 48 9.47 8.84 6.62
C SER A 48 10.78 9.34 6.02
N GLY A 49 11.21 8.80 4.88
CA GLY A 49 12.24 9.44 4.04
C GLY A 49 11.63 10.51 3.15
N ALA A 50 12.47 11.22 2.39
CA ALA A 50 12.11 12.44 1.66
C ALA A 50 10.84 12.35 0.81
N GLU A 51 10.65 11.25 0.04
CA GLU A 51 9.48 11.10 -0.83
C GLU A 51 8.18 10.89 0.00
N GLY A 52 8.26 10.14 1.09
CA GLY A 52 7.15 9.95 2.01
C GLY A 52 6.80 11.22 2.79
N VAL A 53 7.81 12.00 3.19
CA VAL A 53 7.64 13.33 3.80
C VAL A 53 6.91 14.27 2.85
N ALA A 54 7.36 14.35 1.60
CA ALA A 54 6.73 15.20 0.59
C ALA A 54 5.27 14.82 0.36
N GLU A 55 4.95 13.52 0.29
CA GLU A 55 3.58 13.04 0.10
C GLU A 55 2.69 13.29 1.33
N ALA A 56 3.19 13.01 2.54
CA ALA A 56 2.45 13.27 3.78
C ALA A 56 2.18 14.78 3.97
N HIS A 57 3.17 15.61 3.65
CA HIS A 57 3.03 17.07 3.71
C HIS A 57 1.96 17.58 2.74
N ARG A 58 1.93 17.08 1.49
CA ARG A 58 0.85 17.40 0.53
C ARG A 58 -0.54 17.07 1.07
N ARG A 59 -0.63 16.06 1.96
CA ARG A 59 -1.88 15.63 2.59
C ARG A 59 -2.20 16.35 3.90
N GLY A 60 -1.46 17.42 4.22
CA GLY A 60 -1.67 18.22 5.42
C GLY A 60 -1.26 17.53 6.73
N LEU A 61 -0.39 16.52 6.65
CA LEU A 61 0.14 15.81 7.82
C LEU A 61 1.49 16.41 8.23
N PRO A 62 1.72 16.71 9.51
CA PRO A 62 3.04 17.05 10.03
C PRO A 62 4.05 15.93 9.80
N THR A 63 5.30 16.27 9.53
CA THR A 63 6.28 15.28 9.07
C THR A 63 7.62 15.38 9.76
N TRP A 64 8.31 14.24 9.87
CA TRP A 64 9.73 14.14 10.17
C TRP A 64 10.45 13.42 9.04
N ASP A 65 11.52 14.03 8.54
CA ASP A 65 12.49 13.31 7.71
C ASP A 65 13.41 12.50 8.63
N VAL A 66 13.40 11.20 8.46
CA VAL A 66 14.22 10.27 9.23
C VAL A 66 15.06 9.36 8.31
N GLY A 67 15.13 9.70 6.99
CA GLY A 67 15.91 8.96 5.99
C GLY A 67 15.81 7.42 6.09
N PRO A 68 16.53 6.69 5.26
CA PRO A 68 16.97 7.13 3.95
C PRO A 68 15.80 7.41 3.01
N SER A 69 16.04 8.21 1.98
CA SER A 69 15.13 8.33 0.85
C SER A 69 14.98 6.99 0.13
N ARG A 70 13.94 6.87 -0.70
CA ARG A 70 13.76 5.68 -1.54
C ARG A 70 14.95 5.46 -2.47
N ALA A 71 15.44 6.53 -3.10
CA ALA A 71 16.57 6.47 -4.03
C ALA A 71 17.86 6.00 -3.35
N GLU A 72 18.15 6.48 -2.14
CA GLU A 72 19.32 6.06 -1.34
C GLU A 72 19.21 4.59 -0.92
N ALA A 73 18.05 4.13 -0.50
CA ALA A 73 17.82 2.75 -0.12
C ALA A 73 17.95 1.80 -1.32
N ASP A 74 17.39 2.17 -2.48
CA ASP A 74 17.51 1.41 -3.73
C ASP A 74 18.99 1.35 -4.20
N ALA A 75 19.74 2.43 -4.07
CA ALA A 75 21.16 2.48 -4.40
C ALA A 75 21.99 1.58 -3.47
N ALA A 76 21.74 1.64 -2.16
CA ALA A 76 22.40 0.79 -1.16
C ALA A 76 22.08 -0.70 -1.39
N PHE A 77 20.82 -1.02 -1.72
CA PHE A 77 20.41 -2.38 -2.05
C PHE A 77 21.13 -2.91 -3.29
N ARG A 78 21.16 -2.14 -4.39
CA ARG A 78 21.87 -2.54 -5.62
C ARG A 78 23.38 -2.73 -5.39
N ALA A 79 23.98 -1.92 -4.52
CA ALA A 79 25.40 -2.09 -4.16
C ALA A 79 25.65 -3.37 -3.37
N ALA A 80 24.72 -3.76 -2.48
CA ALA A 80 24.81 -4.97 -1.66
C ALA A 80 24.46 -6.25 -2.43
N VAL A 81 23.56 -6.15 -3.42
CA VAL A 81 23.05 -7.26 -4.25
C VAL A 81 23.15 -6.87 -5.72
N PRO A 82 24.36 -6.87 -6.30
CA PRO A 82 24.58 -6.38 -7.67
C PRO A 82 23.93 -7.25 -8.74
N ASP A 83 23.68 -8.52 -8.48
CA ASP A 83 23.04 -9.46 -9.39
C ASP A 83 21.90 -10.24 -8.71
N MET A 84 20.69 -9.70 -8.81
CA MET A 84 19.48 -10.40 -8.39
C MET A 84 19.15 -11.64 -9.23
N GLY A 85 19.72 -11.75 -10.42
CA GLY A 85 19.55 -12.92 -11.27
C GLY A 85 20.24 -14.16 -10.70
N ALA A 86 21.33 -13.97 -9.95
CA ALA A 86 22.06 -15.04 -9.25
C ALA A 86 21.33 -15.52 -7.97
N VAL A 87 20.36 -14.76 -7.46
CA VAL A 87 19.56 -15.17 -6.29
C VAL A 87 18.48 -16.16 -6.72
N ALA A 88 18.39 -17.29 -6.03
CA ALA A 88 17.37 -18.31 -6.30
C ALA A 88 15.95 -17.69 -6.25
N PRO A 89 15.04 -18.04 -7.14
CA PRO A 89 13.69 -17.45 -7.19
C PRO A 89 12.94 -17.50 -5.85
N SER A 90 13.11 -18.59 -5.08
CA SER A 90 12.56 -18.76 -3.74
C SER A 90 13.05 -17.71 -2.73
N ASP A 91 14.28 -17.22 -2.89
CA ASP A 91 14.95 -16.38 -1.90
C ASP A 91 14.90 -14.88 -2.27
N ARG A 92 14.45 -14.57 -3.48
CA ARG A 92 14.43 -13.18 -3.99
C ARG A 92 13.64 -12.23 -3.10
N MET A 93 12.45 -12.66 -2.65
CA MET A 93 11.62 -11.82 -1.79
C MET A 93 12.28 -11.59 -0.43
N ALA A 94 12.80 -12.63 0.20
CA ALA A 94 13.55 -12.52 1.46
C ALA A 94 14.79 -11.63 1.31
N THR A 95 15.51 -11.74 0.20
CA THR A 95 16.67 -10.89 -0.13
C THR A 95 16.27 -9.42 -0.25
N VAL A 96 15.17 -9.11 -0.95
CA VAL A 96 14.67 -7.74 -1.08
C VAL A 96 14.21 -7.19 0.27
N ILE A 97 13.39 -7.94 1.01
CA ILE A 97 12.86 -7.48 2.30
C ILE A 97 13.99 -7.27 3.31
N SER A 98 14.87 -8.25 3.49
CA SER A 98 15.99 -8.12 4.43
C SER A 98 17.01 -7.07 3.98
N GLY A 99 17.36 -7.05 2.69
CA GLY A 99 18.40 -6.16 2.15
C GLY A 99 17.95 -4.71 2.01
N MET A 100 16.69 -4.47 1.64
CA MET A 100 16.16 -3.11 1.47
C MET A 100 15.55 -2.59 2.77
N PHE A 101 14.48 -3.22 3.26
CA PHE A 101 13.74 -2.73 4.43
C PHE A 101 14.50 -2.96 5.73
N GLY A 102 15.13 -4.14 5.89
CA GLY A 102 15.90 -4.45 7.09
C GLY A 102 17.15 -3.58 7.26
N ALA A 103 17.91 -3.37 6.17
CA ALA A 103 19.08 -2.48 6.21
C ALA A 103 18.70 -1.02 6.42
N ALA A 104 17.61 -0.55 5.79
CA ALA A 104 17.13 0.81 5.97
C ALA A 104 16.61 1.04 7.39
N ALA A 105 15.99 0.04 8.02
CA ALA A 105 15.50 0.15 9.40
C ALA A 105 16.63 0.44 10.40
N LEU A 106 17.82 -0.13 10.21
CA LEU A 106 19.01 0.17 11.03
C LEU A 106 19.34 1.67 10.98
N ARG A 107 19.42 2.24 9.76
CA ARG A 107 19.76 3.66 9.56
C ARG A 107 18.64 4.60 10.03
N ARG A 108 17.38 4.22 9.80
CA ARG A 108 16.21 5.02 10.22
C ARG A 108 16.10 5.10 11.74
N ALA A 109 16.37 4.00 12.44
CA ALA A 109 16.32 3.96 13.90
C ALA A 109 17.30 4.95 14.53
N GLU A 110 18.47 5.19 13.94
CA GLU A 110 19.46 6.17 14.43
C GLU A 110 18.92 7.61 14.50
N VAL A 111 17.96 7.96 13.62
CA VAL A 111 17.33 9.28 13.60
C VAL A 111 15.97 9.28 14.30
N LEU A 112 15.16 8.24 14.07
CA LEU A 112 13.80 8.16 14.57
C LEU A 112 13.75 7.98 16.09
N VAL A 113 14.58 7.09 16.65
CA VAL A 113 14.50 6.76 18.08
C VAL A 113 14.82 7.94 18.98
N PRO A 114 15.93 8.71 18.79
CA PRO A 114 16.18 9.90 19.60
C PRO A 114 15.06 10.94 19.52
N ARG A 115 14.52 11.19 18.30
CA ARG A 115 13.39 12.13 18.14
C ARG A 115 12.13 11.65 18.84
N ALA A 116 11.84 10.34 18.76
CA ALA A 116 10.70 9.76 19.49
C ALA A 116 10.89 9.86 21.00
N GLN A 117 12.09 9.63 21.53
CA GLN A 117 12.39 9.80 22.96
C GLN A 117 12.20 11.23 23.45
N GLU A 118 12.54 12.23 22.63
CA GLU A 118 12.30 13.64 22.95
C GLU A 118 10.78 13.99 22.88
N TRP A 119 10.11 13.57 21.81
CA TRP A 119 8.69 13.88 21.58
C TRP A 119 7.74 13.07 22.46
N LYS A 120 8.14 11.85 22.88
CA LYS A 120 7.39 10.94 23.76
C LYS A 120 6.02 10.59 23.20
N PRO A 121 5.95 9.82 22.11
CA PRO A 121 4.66 9.35 21.57
C PRO A 121 3.94 8.47 22.58
N ASP A 122 2.62 8.53 22.58
CA ASP A 122 1.75 7.64 23.34
C ASP A 122 1.44 6.37 22.54
N LEU A 123 1.40 6.51 21.22
CA LEU A 123 1.12 5.43 20.26
C LEU A 123 2.03 5.56 19.04
N VAL A 124 2.59 4.43 18.60
CA VAL A 124 3.30 4.33 17.32
C VAL A 124 2.54 3.39 16.40
N VAL A 125 2.25 3.84 15.18
CA VAL A 125 1.63 3.05 14.11
C VAL A 125 2.66 2.88 12.99
N HIS A 126 2.92 1.65 12.59
CA HIS A 126 3.88 1.36 11.52
C HIS A 126 3.46 0.14 10.69
N PRO A 127 3.76 0.08 9.39
CA PRO A 127 3.48 -1.11 8.61
C PRO A 127 4.45 -2.26 8.94
N VAL A 128 4.09 -3.47 8.53
CA VAL A 128 4.90 -4.69 8.75
C VAL A 128 6.35 -4.57 8.25
N THR A 129 6.61 -3.69 7.28
CA THR A 129 7.93 -3.48 6.67
C THR A 129 8.74 -2.36 7.32
N GLU A 130 8.22 -1.69 8.34
CA GLU A 130 8.87 -0.55 9.01
C GLU A 130 9.27 -0.89 10.45
N LEU A 131 10.41 -1.49 10.61
CA LEU A 131 10.87 -2.02 11.90
C LEU A 131 11.43 -0.96 12.85
N ALA A 132 11.87 0.21 12.33
CA ALA A 132 12.37 1.30 13.18
C ALA A 132 11.26 1.90 14.05
N GLY A 133 10.02 1.94 13.54
CA GLY A 133 8.85 2.35 14.31
C GLY A 133 8.58 1.45 15.52
N ALA A 134 8.71 0.12 15.34
CA ALA A 134 8.59 -0.83 16.44
C ALA A 134 9.64 -0.59 17.54
N VAL A 135 10.90 -0.35 17.12
CA VAL A 135 12.00 -0.03 18.06
C VAL A 135 11.75 1.29 18.77
N ALA A 136 11.29 2.33 18.05
CA ALA A 136 10.96 3.63 18.66
C ALA A 136 9.87 3.48 19.73
N ALA A 137 8.83 2.68 19.48
CA ALA A 137 7.79 2.38 20.45
C ALA A 137 8.38 1.70 21.71
N ALA A 138 9.19 0.66 21.51
CA ALA A 138 9.81 -0.07 22.63
C ALA A 138 10.75 0.82 23.47
N ARG A 139 11.51 1.73 22.83
CA ARG A 139 12.46 2.63 23.51
C ARG A 139 11.78 3.81 24.23
N THR A 140 10.56 4.13 23.85
CA THR A 140 9.78 5.22 24.49
C THR A 140 8.76 4.71 25.50
N GLY A 141 8.49 3.39 25.52
CA GLY A 141 7.39 2.82 26.28
C GLY A 141 6.01 3.10 25.65
N ALA A 142 5.97 3.63 24.45
CA ALA A 142 4.73 3.87 23.72
C ALA A 142 4.02 2.55 23.38
N ARG A 143 2.71 2.57 23.36
CA ARG A 143 1.95 1.48 22.74
C ARG A 143 2.30 1.45 21.25
N HIS A 144 2.30 0.26 20.64
CA HIS A 144 2.48 0.22 19.21
C HIS A 144 1.50 -0.71 18.50
N VAL A 145 1.25 -0.41 17.24
CA VAL A 145 0.28 -1.09 16.39
C VAL A 145 0.93 -1.33 15.04
N VAL A 146 0.82 -2.54 14.53
CA VAL A 146 1.27 -2.89 13.17
C VAL A 146 0.13 -2.69 12.19
N HIS A 147 0.37 -1.93 11.12
CA HIS A 147 -0.60 -1.69 10.05
C HIS A 147 -0.35 -2.64 8.88
N GLY A 148 -1.39 -3.33 8.42
CA GLY A 148 -1.36 -4.16 7.21
C GLY A 148 -1.18 -3.34 5.94
N LEU A 149 -0.66 -3.99 4.90
CA LEU A 149 -0.48 -3.42 3.56
C LEU A 149 -1.25 -4.19 2.48
N GLY A 150 -2.23 -4.99 2.86
CA GLY A 150 -3.00 -5.88 1.99
C GLY A 150 -2.76 -7.35 2.35
N PRO A 151 -2.87 -8.30 1.40
CA PRO A 151 -2.67 -9.72 1.66
C PRO A 151 -1.28 -9.98 2.24
N LEU A 152 -1.22 -10.58 3.43
CA LEU A 152 0.03 -10.87 4.12
C LEU A 152 0.59 -12.24 3.67
N PRO A 153 1.75 -12.30 3.02
CA PRO A 153 2.37 -13.59 2.69
C PRO A 153 2.71 -14.40 3.95
N ALA A 154 2.59 -15.73 3.86
CA ALA A 154 2.79 -16.64 4.99
C ALA A 154 4.17 -16.50 5.64
N GLU A 155 5.17 -16.19 4.83
CA GLU A 155 6.58 -16.11 5.26
C GLU A 155 7.02 -14.67 5.60
N ALA A 156 6.10 -13.70 5.66
CA ALA A 156 6.43 -12.27 5.73
C ALA A 156 7.41 -11.94 6.87
N TRP A 157 7.23 -12.50 8.06
CA TRP A 157 8.13 -12.27 9.20
C TRP A 157 9.46 -12.96 9.07
N GLN A 158 9.52 -14.09 8.36
CA GLN A 158 10.76 -14.83 8.15
C GLN A 158 11.72 -14.07 7.21
N TRP A 159 11.17 -13.21 6.34
CA TRP A 159 11.96 -12.46 5.37
C TRP A 159 12.90 -11.42 5.99
N PHE A 160 12.63 -10.95 7.21
CA PHE A 160 13.58 -10.07 7.91
C PHE A 160 14.80 -10.83 8.45
N GLY A 161 14.72 -12.16 8.57
CA GLY A 161 15.83 -13.02 8.99
C GLY A 161 16.47 -12.52 10.28
N ALA A 162 17.81 -12.40 10.27
CA ALA A 162 18.57 -11.91 11.41
C ALA A 162 18.50 -10.38 11.60
N ARG A 163 18.01 -9.61 10.63
CA ARG A 163 18.02 -8.14 10.66
C ARG A 163 17.16 -7.55 11.76
N PHE A 164 15.98 -8.09 11.99
CA PHE A 164 15.11 -7.59 13.06
C PHE A 164 15.68 -7.89 14.46
N PRO A 165 16.09 -9.14 14.79
CA PRO A 165 16.81 -9.40 16.03
C PRO A 165 18.10 -8.57 16.21
N GLU A 166 18.85 -8.31 15.13
CA GLU A 166 20.05 -7.44 15.15
C GLU A 166 19.67 -6.01 15.55
N LEU A 167 18.67 -5.43 14.91
CA LEU A 167 18.13 -4.11 15.23
C LEU A 167 17.67 -4.04 16.70
N CYS A 168 16.93 -5.04 17.16
CA CYS A 168 16.46 -5.11 18.54
C CYS A 168 17.63 -5.18 19.56
N ARG A 169 18.69 -5.90 19.25
CA ARG A 169 19.89 -5.96 20.12
C ARG A 169 20.64 -4.61 20.16
N GLN A 170 20.82 -3.98 18.99
CA GLN A 170 21.48 -2.67 18.87
C GLN A 170 20.79 -1.61 19.73
N TRP A 171 19.48 -1.69 19.82
CA TRP A 171 18.68 -0.72 20.58
C TRP A 171 18.25 -1.23 21.96
N GLU A 172 18.84 -2.30 22.46
CA GLU A 172 18.60 -2.86 23.81
C GLU A 172 17.12 -3.22 24.08
N VAL A 173 16.41 -3.72 23.05
CA VAL A 173 15.01 -4.17 23.12
C VAL A 173 14.85 -5.62 22.58
N PRO A 174 15.64 -6.61 23.06
CA PRO A 174 15.66 -7.93 22.46
C PRO A 174 14.31 -8.68 22.51
N GLU A 175 13.47 -8.38 23.51
CA GLU A 175 12.17 -9.03 23.68
C GLU A 175 11.18 -8.61 22.57
N LEU A 176 11.39 -7.45 21.94
CA LEU A 176 10.54 -6.97 20.85
C LEU A 176 10.53 -7.97 19.69
N ALA A 177 11.65 -8.59 19.36
CA ALA A 177 11.75 -9.58 18.29
C ALA A 177 10.83 -10.80 18.51
N ARG A 178 10.51 -11.12 19.78
CA ARG A 178 9.63 -12.24 20.15
C ARG A 178 8.18 -11.80 20.33
N SER A 179 7.94 -10.54 20.65
CA SER A 179 6.61 -10.02 21.01
C SER A 179 5.88 -9.30 19.89
N ILE A 180 6.53 -9.07 18.74
CA ILE A 180 5.96 -8.31 17.62
C ILE A 180 4.61 -8.87 17.10
N LEU A 181 4.42 -10.18 17.17
CA LEU A 181 3.16 -10.83 16.79
C LEU A 181 2.06 -10.76 17.87
N ASN A 182 2.39 -10.26 19.06
CA ASN A 182 1.42 -10.08 20.15
C ASN A 182 0.80 -8.68 20.19
N VAL A 183 1.30 -7.75 19.36
CA VAL A 183 0.75 -6.39 19.29
C VAL A 183 -0.49 -6.35 18.38
N PRO A 184 -1.34 -5.33 18.51
CA PRO A 184 -2.47 -5.17 17.61
C PRO A 184 -2.00 -5.06 16.14
N TYR A 185 -2.64 -5.84 15.28
CA TYR A 185 -2.45 -5.80 13.83
C TYR A 185 -3.70 -5.24 13.17
N LEU A 186 -3.60 -4.08 12.56
CA LEU A 186 -4.68 -3.48 11.78
C LEU A 186 -4.71 -4.12 10.39
N ASP A 187 -5.65 -5.02 10.19
CA ASP A 187 -5.78 -5.77 8.95
C ASP A 187 -6.66 -5.01 7.96
N ASN A 188 -6.03 -4.37 7.00
CA ASN A 188 -6.68 -3.64 5.92
C ASN A 188 -6.96 -4.50 4.68
N CYS A 189 -6.85 -5.81 4.80
CA CYS A 189 -7.20 -6.74 3.72
C CYS A 189 -8.59 -7.34 3.96
N PRO A 190 -9.47 -7.38 2.95
CA PRO A 190 -10.74 -8.10 3.08
C PRO A 190 -10.49 -9.58 3.40
N PRO A 191 -11.28 -10.21 4.31
CA PRO A 191 -11.11 -11.61 4.67
C PRO A 191 -11.02 -12.58 3.49
N SER A 192 -11.79 -12.37 2.42
CA SER A 192 -11.75 -13.20 1.19
C SER A 192 -10.41 -13.15 0.45
N LEU A 193 -9.61 -12.11 0.66
CA LEU A 193 -8.29 -11.94 0.07
C LEU A 193 -7.16 -12.20 1.06
N GLN A 194 -7.46 -12.28 2.36
CA GLN A 194 -6.41 -12.40 3.36
C GLN A 194 -5.82 -13.80 3.41
N ALA A 195 -4.52 -13.88 3.59
CA ALA A 195 -3.81 -15.13 3.77
C ALA A 195 -3.94 -15.66 5.21
N ASP A 196 -3.75 -16.98 5.37
CA ASP A 196 -3.80 -17.63 6.68
C ASP A 196 -2.72 -17.12 7.66
N ALA A 197 -1.62 -16.60 7.14
CA ALA A 197 -0.51 -16.04 7.94
C ALA A 197 -0.93 -14.91 8.88
N VAL A 198 -2.01 -14.21 8.60
CA VAL A 198 -2.53 -13.17 9.51
C VAL A 198 -2.99 -13.75 10.85
N ARG A 199 -3.24 -15.07 10.92
CA ARG A 199 -3.62 -15.77 12.16
C ARG A 199 -2.47 -15.83 13.18
N ASP A 200 -1.23 -15.58 12.76
CA ASP A 200 -0.09 -15.47 13.66
C ASP A 200 -0.17 -14.23 14.55
N PHE A 201 -0.88 -13.19 14.11
CA PHE A 201 -1.19 -12.04 14.95
C PHE A 201 -2.33 -12.35 15.91
N ARG A 202 -2.03 -12.35 17.20
CA ARG A 202 -3.01 -12.70 18.24
C ARG A 202 -4.09 -11.65 18.45
N ARG A 203 -3.82 -10.38 18.08
CA ARG A 203 -4.70 -9.22 18.28
C ARG A 203 -5.02 -8.56 16.95
N ARG A 204 -5.68 -9.29 16.08
CA ARG A 204 -6.10 -8.79 14.76
C ARG A 204 -7.32 -7.87 14.90
N GLN A 205 -7.22 -6.67 14.35
CA GLN A 205 -8.29 -5.68 14.25
C GLN A 205 -8.55 -5.38 12.77
N PRO A 206 -9.72 -5.73 12.21
CA PRO A 206 -10.09 -5.32 10.86
C PRO A 206 -10.10 -3.79 10.72
N LEU A 207 -9.61 -3.30 9.58
CA LEU A 207 -9.63 -1.90 9.21
C LEU A 207 -10.06 -1.79 7.74
N ARG A 208 -11.09 -1.00 7.48
CA ARG A 208 -11.52 -0.75 6.10
C ARG A 208 -10.36 -0.17 5.28
N PRO A 209 -9.98 -0.79 4.14
CA PRO A 209 -8.85 -0.32 3.34
C PRO A 209 -9.10 1.08 2.76
N SER A 210 -8.00 1.81 2.50
CA SER A 210 -8.04 3.08 1.78
C SER A 210 -8.61 2.88 0.37
N ALA A 211 -9.44 3.83 -0.09
CA ALA A 211 -9.89 3.90 -1.48
C ALA A 211 -8.94 4.73 -2.36
N GLY A 212 -7.80 5.17 -1.80
CA GLY A 212 -6.98 6.21 -2.43
C GLY A 212 -7.69 7.56 -2.34
N GLU A 213 -8.08 7.94 -1.12
CA GLU A 213 -8.88 9.12 -0.82
C GLU A 213 -8.27 10.39 -1.45
N ALA A 214 -9.13 11.16 -2.10
CA ALA A 214 -8.78 12.47 -2.63
C ALA A 214 -8.71 13.50 -1.50
N GLN A 215 -7.84 14.49 -1.66
CA GLN A 215 -7.79 15.64 -0.77
C GLN A 215 -8.97 16.59 -1.05
N PRO A 216 -9.36 17.41 -0.07
CA PRO A 216 -10.35 18.45 -0.30
C PRO A 216 -9.92 19.38 -1.46
N GLY A 217 -10.74 19.48 -2.48
CA GLY A 217 -10.46 20.29 -3.69
C GLY A 217 -9.65 19.58 -4.78
N GLU A 218 -9.14 18.38 -4.55
CA GLU A 218 -8.51 17.56 -5.58
C GLU A 218 -9.54 17.13 -6.63
N ARG A 219 -9.15 17.12 -7.90
CA ARG A 219 -10.02 16.84 -9.04
C ARG A 219 -9.35 15.85 -9.99
N LEU A 220 -10.16 15.24 -10.85
CA LEU A 220 -9.63 14.53 -12.02
C LEU A 220 -8.98 15.52 -12.99
N PRO A 221 -7.97 15.10 -13.75
CA PRO A 221 -7.33 15.95 -14.77
C PRO A 221 -8.24 16.21 -15.98
N TRP A 222 -9.32 15.47 -16.12
CA TRP A 222 -10.32 15.61 -17.18
C TRP A 222 -11.63 16.17 -16.62
N THR A 223 -12.29 17.00 -17.40
CA THR A 223 -13.60 17.54 -17.02
C THR A 223 -14.71 16.48 -17.14
N ASP A 224 -15.83 16.70 -16.48
CA ASP A 224 -16.99 15.81 -16.60
C ASP A 224 -17.50 15.75 -18.05
N GLU A 225 -17.47 16.88 -18.77
CA GLU A 225 -17.84 16.94 -20.19
C GLU A 225 -16.93 16.06 -21.05
N THR A 226 -15.62 16.08 -20.80
CA THR A 226 -14.65 15.20 -21.49
C THR A 226 -14.94 13.73 -21.25
N LEU A 227 -15.24 13.36 -20.00
CA LEU A 227 -15.52 11.98 -19.62
C LEU A 227 -16.86 11.48 -20.17
N VAL A 228 -17.89 12.34 -20.21
CA VAL A 228 -19.20 12.01 -20.78
C VAL A 228 -19.14 11.91 -22.31
N ALA A 229 -18.24 12.65 -22.96
CA ALA A 229 -18.07 12.61 -24.42
C ALA A 229 -17.31 11.37 -24.92
N LEU A 230 -16.82 10.50 -24.03
CA LEU A 230 -16.16 9.25 -24.43
C LEU A 230 -17.15 8.32 -25.14
N PRO A 231 -16.71 7.64 -26.23
CA PRO A 231 -17.62 6.99 -27.19
C PRO A 231 -18.23 5.66 -26.71
N TYR A 232 -17.76 5.08 -25.61
CA TYR A 232 -18.19 3.75 -25.18
C TYR A 232 -18.82 3.76 -23.78
N ASP A 233 -19.71 2.81 -23.52
CA ASP A 233 -20.39 2.67 -22.21
C ASP A 233 -19.49 2.10 -21.11
N ARG A 234 -18.45 1.33 -21.49
CA ARG A 234 -17.52 0.67 -20.55
C ARG A 234 -16.21 1.42 -20.53
N THR A 235 -15.69 1.63 -19.33
CA THR A 235 -14.41 2.30 -19.10
C THR A 235 -13.45 1.41 -18.35
N VAL A 236 -12.24 1.25 -18.85
CA VAL A 236 -11.15 0.49 -18.23
C VAL A 236 -10.06 1.45 -17.77
N HIS A 237 -9.64 1.34 -16.51
CA HIS A 237 -8.46 2.06 -16.03
C HIS A 237 -7.21 1.19 -16.24
N LEU A 238 -6.16 1.78 -16.83
CA LEU A 238 -4.83 1.17 -16.98
C LEU A 238 -3.82 1.90 -16.11
N THR A 239 -3.16 1.15 -15.20
CA THR A 239 -2.03 1.65 -14.41
C THR A 239 -1.06 0.52 -14.06
N LEU A 240 0.24 0.76 -14.15
CA LEU A 240 1.26 -0.16 -13.64
C LEU A 240 1.95 0.38 -12.36
N GLY A 241 1.29 1.32 -11.67
CA GLY A 241 1.74 1.88 -10.39
C GLY A 241 2.95 2.79 -10.52
N THR A 242 3.63 3.03 -9.38
CA THR A 242 4.70 4.02 -9.24
C THR A 242 6.11 3.41 -9.17
N LEU A 243 6.25 2.08 -9.14
CA LEU A 243 7.51 1.41 -8.81
C LEU A 243 8.25 0.81 -10.01
N PHE A 244 7.55 0.47 -11.09
CA PHE A 244 8.11 -0.29 -12.22
C PHE A 244 8.05 0.49 -13.53
N HIS A 245 8.58 1.73 -13.51
CA HIS A 245 8.71 2.56 -14.72
C HIS A 245 9.58 1.95 -15.82
N GLY A 246 10.32 0.86 -15.52
CA GLY A 246 11.15 0.14 -16.50
C GLY A 246 10.43 -0.91 -17.35
N ALA A 247 9.16 -1.24 -17.03
CA ALA A 247 8.38 -2.25 -17.78
C ALA A 247 7.63 -1.64 -18.97
N THR A 248 8.32 -0.82 -19.78
CA THR A 248 7.72 -0.12 -20.93
C THR A 248 7.05 -1.07 -21.90
N GLY A 249 7.64 -2.22 -22.19
CA GLY A 249 7.07 -3.21 -23.11
C GLY A 249 5.74 -3.80 -22.62
N VAL A 250 5.60 -4.03 -21.31
CA VAL A 250 4.34 -4.54 -20.73
C VAL A 250 3.25 -3.46 -20.80
N PHE A 251 3.61 -2.22 -20.50
CA PHE A 251 2.67 -1.10 -20.55
C PHE A 251 2.19 -0.85 -21.99
N GLU A 252 3.11 -0.84 -22.94
CA GLU A 252 2.81 -0.67 -24.37
C GLU A 252 1.92 -1.79 -24.90
N ALA A 253 2.22 -3.06 -24.54
CA ALA A 253 1.40 -4.21 -24.92
C ALA A 253 -0.01 -4.12 -24.31
N ALA A 254 -0.13 -3.72 -23.03
CA ALA A 254 -1.41 -3.54 -22.38
C ALA A 254 -2.24 -2.45 -23.06
N LEU A 255 -1.66 -1.28 -23.31
CA LEU A 255 -2.35 -0.19 -24.00
C LEU A 255 -2.75 -0.57 -25.43
N ALA A 256 -1.86 -1.24 -26.18
CA ALA A 256 -2.15 -1.71 -27.53
C ALA A 256 -3.30 -2.74 -27.55
N GLY A 257 -3.36 -3.62 -26.56
CA GLY A 257 -4.47 -4.58 -26.44
C GLY A 257 -5.80 -3.90 -26.11
N LEU A 258 -5.80 -2.93 -25.19
CA LEU A 258 -7.00 -2.18 -24.83
C LEU A 258 -7.56 -1.34 -25.97
N ARG A 259 -6.70 -0.78 -26.81
CA ARG A 259 -7.11 -0.03 -28.02
C ARG A 259 -7.88 -0.85 -29.05
N GLN A 260 -7.78 -2.18 -29.01
CA GLN A 260 -8.53 -3.09 -29.90
C GLN A 260 -9.98 -3.32 -29.47
N LEU A 261 -10.35 -2.84 -28.26
CA LEU A 261 -11.64 -3.10 -27.67
C LEU A 261 -12.57 -1.88 -27.76
N PRO A 262 -13.90 -2.09 -27.84
CA PRO A 262 -14.87 -1.01 -27.78
C PRO A 262 -15.08 -0.55 -26.32
N VAL A 263 -14.02 0.02 -25.73
CA VAL A 263 -14.00 0.52 -24.35
C VAL A 263 -13.28 1.86 -24.28
N ASN A 264 -13.67 2.70 -23.35
CA ASN A 264 -12.86 3.87 -22.99
C ASN A 264 -11.68 3.42 -22.14
N VAL A 265 -10.53 4.04 -22.30
CA VAL A 265 -9.33 3.73 -21.53
C VAL A 265 -8.85 4.99 -20.82
N LEU A 266 -8.86 4.96 -19.49
CA LEU A 266 -8.27 6.01 -18.65
C LEU A 266 -6.91 5.51 -18.18
N VAL A 267 -5.84 6.19 -18.55
CA VAL A 267 -4.47 5.74 -18.35
C VAL A 267 -3.76 6.65 -17.35
N THR A 268 -3.13 6.05 -16.31
CA THR A 268 -2.18 6.79 -15.46
C THR A 268 -0.80 6.17 -15.61
N VAL A 269 0.18 7.00 -16.05
CA VAL A 269 1.56 6.54 -16.28
C VAL A 269 2.46 6.63 -15.05
N GLY A 270 1.95 7.20 -13.95
CA GLY A 270 2.65 7.40 -12.69
C GLY A 270 3.27 8.80 -12.56
N PRO A 271 3.33 9.33 -11.32
CA PRO A 271 3.85 10.66 -11.05
C PRO A 271 5.29 10.82 -11.59
N GLY A 272 5.54 11.95 -12.26
CA GLY A 272 6.86 12.27 -12.83
C GLY A 272 7.15 11.60 -14.17
N THR A 273 6.21 10.83 -14.73
CA THR A 273 6.29 10.32 -16.10
C THR A 273 5.49 11.23 -17.02
N ASP A 274 6.13 11.68 -18.09
CA ASP A 274 5.47 12.52 -19.10
C ASP A 274 4.45 11.70 -19.90
N PRO A 275 3.15 12.03 -19.85
CA PRO A 275 2.10 11.33 -20.61
C PRO A 275 2.29 11.41 -22.13
N ASP A 276 2.91 12.49 -22.64
CA ASP A 276 3.11 12.72 -24.07
C ASP A 276 4.10 11.73 -24.69
N ARG A 277 4.89 11.01 -23.89
CA ARG A 277 5.76 9.91 -24.35
C ARG A 277 5.00 8.77 -25.00
N LEU A 278 3.71 8.61 -24.74
CA LEU A 278 2.86 7.62 -25.39
C LEU A 278 2.37 8.05 -26.79
N GLY A 279 2.70 9.28 -27.19
CA GLY A 279 2.29 9.86 -28.47
C GLY A 279 0.79 10.08 -28.59
N PRO A 280 0.29 10.43 -29.79
CA PRO A 280 -1.13 10.68 -30.04
C PRO A 280 -1.99 9.46 -29.74
N GLN A 281 -3.13 9.68 -29.05
CA GLN A 281 -4.07 8.65 -28.66
C GLN A 281 -5.39 8.78 -29.45
N PRO A 282 -6.11 7.67 -29.72
CA PRO A 282 -7.46 7.75 -30.22
C PRO A 282 -8.39 8.40 -29.20
N SER A 283 -9.54 8.92 -29.64
CA SER A 283 -10.48 9.72 -28.82
C SER A 283 -11.04 8.98 -27.60
N HIS A 284 -11.01 7.66 -27.59
CA HIS A 284 -11.47 6.84 -26.45
C HIS A 284 -10.36 6.54 -25.41
N VAL A 285 -9.16 7.09 -25.58
CA VAL A 285 -8.03 6.90 -24.68
C VAL A 285 -7.59 8.24 -24.12
N LEU A 286 -7.70 8.40 -22.79
CA LEU A 286 -7.23 9.59 -22.08
C LEU A 286 -6.04 9.21 -21.20
N VAL A 287 -4.96 9.99 -21.27
CA VAL A 287 -3.72 9.74 -20.54
C VAL A 287 -3.41 10.91 -19.60
N THR A 288 -2.93 10.57 -18.41
CA THR A 288 -2.37 11.52 -17.43
C THR A 288 -1.23 10.88 -16.66
N ASP A 289 -0.46 11.67 -15.95
CA ASP A 289 0.55 11.18 -15.02
C ASP A 289 -0.07 10.59 -13.75
N PHE A 290 -1.07 11.26 -13.18
CA PHE A 290 -1.74 10.84 -11.94
C PHE A 290 -3.23 11.20 -11.94
N ALA A 291 -4.05 10.37 -11.28
CA ALA A 291 -5.43 10.66 -10.94
C ALA A 291 -5.78 9.99 -9.60
N PRO A 292 -6.48 10.69 -8.67
CA PRO A 292 -6.92 10.10 -7.42
C PRO A 292 -7.86 8.92 -7.66
N HIS A 293 -7.55 7.75 -7.14
CA HIS A 293 -8.36 6.55 -7.33
C HIS A 293 -9.80 6.72 -6.83
N ALA A 294 -9.99 7.40 -5.70
CA ALA A 294 -11.32 7.65 -5.16
C ALA A 294 -12.25 8.44 -6.11
N LEU A 295 -11.68 9.25 -7.01
CA LEU A 295 -12.43 10.00 -8.01
C LEU A 295 -12.52 9.26 -9.36
N LEU A 296 -11.49 8.49 -9.70
CA LEU A 296 -11.36 7.80 -10.99
C LEU A 296 -12.11 6.47 -11.02
N LEU A 297 -11.93 5.63 -10.00
CA LEU A 297 -12.43 4.25 -10.00
C LEU A 297 -13.96 4.16 -10.04
N PRO A 298 -14.75 5.06 -9.43
CA PRO A 298 -16.21 5.05 -9.58
C PRO A 298 -16.71 5.20 -11.02
N ARG A 299 -15.84 5.64 -11.93
CA ARG A 299 -16.16 5.85 -13.37
C ARG A 299 -15.71 4.66 -14.23
N CYS A 300 -15.13 3.64 -13.61
CA CYS A 300 -14.57 2.49 -14.31
C CYS A 300 -15.45 1.25 -14.18
N THR A 301 -15.34 0.35 -15.15
CA THR A 301 -15.99 -0.96 -15.16
C THR A 301 -15.00 -2.07 -14.77
N ALA A 302 -13.73 -1.88 -15.05
CA ALA A 302 -12.66 -2.81 -14.75
C ALA A 302 -11.31 -2.08 -14.63
N LEU A 303 -10.31 -2.79 -14.11
CA LEU A 303 -8.96 -2.29 -13.92
C LEU A 303 -7.94 -3.23 -14.56
N VAL A 304 -6.94 -2.66 -15.26
CA VAL A 304 -5.72 -3.37 -15.67
C VAL A 304 -4.55 -2.78 -14.88
N THR A 305 -3.88 -3.62 -14.09
CA THR A 305 -2.88 -3.17 -13.12
C THR A 305 -1.72 -4.15 -12.95
N GLN A 306 -0.60 -3.71 -12.41
CA GLN A 306 0.49 -4.61 -12.01
C GLN A 306 0.16 -5.47 -10.77
N GLY A 307 -0.90 -5.17 -10.01
CA GLY A 307 -1.26 -5.95 -8.82
C GLY A 307 -0.69 -5.42 -7.49
N GLY A 308 -0.41 -4.13 -7.39
CA GLY A 308 -0.08 -3.52 -6.09
C GLY A 308 -1.26 -3.63 -5.12
N ALA A 309 -1.00 -4.05 -3.87
CA ALA A 309 -2.04 -4.33 -2.87
C ALA A 309 -3.01 -3.16 -2.68
N GLY A 310 -2.50 -1.92 -2.54
CA GLY A 310 -3.33 -0.72 -2.38
C GLY A 310 -4.25 -0.47 -3.58
N THR A 311 -3.79 -0.73 -4.80
CA THR A 311 -4.59 -0.55 -6.03
C THR A 311 -5.71 -1.60 -6.11
N ILE A 312 -5.41 -2.86 -5.76
CA ILE A 312 -6.41 -3.96 -5.74
C ILE A 312 -7.53 -3.62 -4.76
N VAL A 313 -7.19 -3.33 -3.51
CA VAL A 313 -8.22 -3.07 -2.49
C VAL A 313 -9.01 -1.78 -2.76
N ALA A 314 -8.35 -0.74 -3.32
CA ALA A 314 -9.04 0.48 -3.75
C ALA A 314 -10.08 0.18 -4.85
N ALA A 315 -9.75 -0.62 -5.84
CA ALA A 315 -10.67 -1.00 -6.90
C ALA A 315 -11.80 -1.92 -6.39
N LEU A 316 -11.51 -2.86 -5.48
CA LEU A 316 -12.52 -3.71 -4.85
C LEU A 316 -13.51 -2.92 -3.98
N ARG A 317 -13.11 -1.78 -3.42
CA ARG A 317 -14.06 -0.85 -2.78
C ARG A 317 -15.14 -0.30 -3.73
N HIS A 318 -14.89 -0.39 -5.03
CA HIS A 318 -15.84 -0.01 -6.08
C HIS A 318 -16.40 -1.23 -6.83
N GLY A 319 -16.15 -2.45 -6.35
CA GLY A 319 -16.64 -3.68 -6.96
C GLY A 319 -16.06 -3.96 -8.34
N LEU A 320 -14.85 -3.45 -8.64
CA LEU A 320 -14.22 -3.57 -9.95
C LEU A 320 -13.37 -4.85 -10.04
N PRO A 321 -13.62 -5.72 -11.03
CA PRO A 321 -12.75 -6.85 -11.33
C PRO A 321 -11.45 -6.39 -12.01
N HIS A 322 -10.38 -7.22 -11.93
CA HIS A 322 -9.03 -6.83 -12.33
C HIS A 322 -8.44 -7.76 -13.37
N LEU A 323 -7.66 -7.19 -14.29
CA LEU A 323 -6.60 -7.90 -15.02
C LEU A 323 -5.26 -7.50 -14.40
N ILE A 324 -4.54 -8.49 -13.86
CA ILE A 324 -3.27 -8.26 -13.17
C ILE A 324 -2.12 -8.72 -14.06
N LEU A 325 -1.15 -7.81 -14.28
CA LEU A 325 0.07 -7.99 -15.05
C LEU A 325 1.28 -7.85 -14.09
N PRO A 326 1.59 -8.85 -13.25
CA PRO A 326 2.58 -8.71 -12.19
C PRO A 326 3.99 -8.57 -12.75
N GLN A 327 4.79 -7.63 -12.19
CA GLN A 327 6.14 -7.33 -12.65
C GLN A 327 7.21 -7.65 -11.59
N GLY A 328 6.84 -7.71 -10.32
CA GLY A 328 7.78 -7.94 -9.22
C GLY A 328 7.17 -7.74 -7.84
N ALA A 329 8.00 -7.76 -6.82
CA ALA A 329 7.63 -7.57 -5.42
C ALA A 329 6.49 -8.53 -4.98
N ASP A 330 5.53 -8.03 -4.21
CA ASP A 330 4.36 -8.75 -3.73
C ASP A 330 3.26 -8.98 -4.79
N GLN A 331 3.42 -8.44 -6.00
CA GLN A 331 2.40 -8.44 -7.05
C GLN A 331 1.99 -9.84 -7.51
N PHE A 332 2.93 -10.79 -7.55
CA PHE A 332 2.62 -12.19 -7.87
C PHE A 332 1.75 -12.84 -6.79
N HIS A 333 2.06 -12.59 -5.52
CA HIS A 333 1.27 -13.06 -4.39
C HIS A 333 -0.13 -12.45 -4.40
N ASN A 334 -0.21 -11.13 -4.58
CA ASN A 334 -1.46 -10.38 -4.63
C ASN A 334 -2.33 -10.84 -5.80
N GLY A 335 -1.72 -11.05 -6.99
CA GLY A 335 -2.40 -11.57 -8.18
C GLY A 335 -2.98 -12.95 -7.97
N ALA A 336 -2.18 -13.89 -7.44
CA ALA A 336 -2.64 -15.24 -7.13
C ALA A 336 -3.79 -15.24 -6.09
N THR A 337 -3.72 -14.35 -5.11
CA THR A 337 -4.74 -14.20 -4.07
C THR A 337 -6.04 -13.64 -4.66
N ALA A 338 -5.98 -12.58 -5.48
CA ALA A 338 -7.13 -12.00 -6.16
C ALA A 338 -7.77 -12.98 -7.15
N GLN A 339 -6.94 -13.79 -7.85
CA GLN A 339 -7.44 -14.84 -8.75
C GLN A 339 -8.17 -15.95 -7.98
N ARG A 340 -7.64 -16.41 -6.84
CA ARG A 340 -8.34 -17.40 -5.98
C ARG A 340 -9.67 -16.88 -5.45
N ALA A 341 -9.75 -15.58 -5.14
CA ALA A 341 -10.99 -14.94 -4.70
C ALA A 341 -11.99 -14.72 -5.86
N GLY A 342 -11.61 -15.05 -7.10
CA GLY A 342 -12.47 -14.90 -8.28
C GLY A 342 -12.69 -13.44 -8.71
N VAL A 343 -11.85 -12.52 -8.27
CA VAL A 343 -11.97 -11.08 -8.59
C VAL A 343 -10.99 -10.61 -9.66
N ALA A 344 -10.08 -11.48 -10.11
CA ALA A 344 -9.05 -11.13 -11.07
C ALA A 344 -8.73 -12.25 -12.06
N LEU A 345 -8.23 -11.82 -13.22
CA LEU A 345 -7.44 -12.64 -14.14
C LEU A 345 -5.98 -12.20 -14.03
N VAL A 346 -5.03 -13.12 -14.24
CA VAL A 346 -3.59 -12.84 -14.16
C VAL A 346 -2.92 -13.27 -15.46
N LEU A 347 -2.11 -12.38 -16.05
CA LEU A 347 -1.19 -12.69 -17.15
C LEU A 347 0.24 -12.51 -16.64
N PRO A 348 1.02 -13.61 -16.55
CA PRO A 348 2.44 -13.53 -16.23
C PRO A 348 3.22 -12.71 -17.27
N PRO A 349 4.38 -12.12 -16.92
CA PRO A 349 5.13 -11.24 -17.84
C PRO A 349 5.42 -11.87 -19.22
N ALA A 350 5.69 -13.18 -19.28
CA ALA A 350 5.96 -13.90 -20.53
C ALA A 350 4.74 -14.06 -21.44
N GLU A 351 3.53 -13.89 -20.91
CA GLU A 351 2.26 -14.04 -21.65
C GLU A 351 1.64 -12.69 -22.02
N VAL A 352 2.25 -11.58 -21.62
CA VAL A 352 1.71 -10.25 -21.91
C VAL A 352 1.98 -9.87 -23.36
N THR A 353 0.96 -10.03 -24.19
CA THR A 353 0.91 -9.55 -25.56
C THR A 353 -0.35 -8.71 -25.77
N PRO A 354 -0.41 -7.82 -26.80
CA PRO A 354 -1.63 -7.06 -27.08
C PRO A 354 -2.88 -7.93 -27.20
N ASP A 355 -2.78 -9.06 -27.91
CA ASP A 355 -3.92 -9.96 -28.13
C ASP A 355 -4.33 -10.69 -26.85
N ALA A 356 -3.38 -11.11 -26.01
CA ALA A 356 -3.67 -11.74 -24.73
C ALA A 356 -4.34 -10.77 -23.77
N VAL A 357 -3.87 -9.51 -23.71
CA VAL A 357 -4.50 -8.46 -22.90
C VAL A 357 -5.92 -8.15 -23.41
N ALA A 358 -6.10 -8.02 -24.73
CA ALA A 358 -7.43 -7.80 -25.33
C ALA A 358 -8.40 -8.95 -24.98
N ALA A 359 -7.95 -10.20 -25.15
CA ALA A 359 -8.77 -11.38 -24.83
C ALA A 359 -9.12 -11.47 -23.35
N ALA A 360 -8.14 -11.29 -22.45
CA ALA A 360 -8.34 -11.29 -21.01
C ALA A 360 -9.26 -10.16 -20.55
N THR A 361 -9.08 -8.94 -21.09
CA THR A 361 -9.94 -7.79 -20.74
C THR A 361 -11.37 -8.01 -21.23
N ARG A 362 -11.57 -8.55 -22.43
CA ARG A 362 -12.91 -8.91 -22.92
C ARG A 362 -13.59 -9.90 -21.97
N ARG A 363 -12.87 -10.96 -21.59
CA ARG A 363 -13.38 -11.92 -20.61
C ARG A 363 -13.69 -11.25 -19.27
N LEU A 364 -12.82 -10.36 -18.78
CA LEU A 364 -13.03 -9.62 -17.53
C LEU A 364 -14.32 -8.80 -17.55
N LEU A 365 -14.65 -8.20 -18.70
CA LEU A 365 -15.83 -7.36 -18.88
C LEU A 365 -17.12 -8.16 -19.13
N ASP A 366 -17.02 -9.35 -19.71
CA ASP A 366 -18.18 -10.16 -20.14
C ASP A 366 -18.51 -11.30 -19.17
N ASP A 367 -17.59 -11.69 -18.29
CA ASP A 367 -17.81 -12.75 -17.30
C ASP A 367 -18.58 -12.22 -16.08
N PRO A 368 -19.86 -12.59 -15.89
CA PRO A 368 -20.67 -12.09 -14.78
C PRO A 368 -20.20 -12.60 -13.42
N ASP A 369 -19.43 -13.69 -13.36
CA ASP A 369 -18.96 -14.28 -12.12
C ASP A 369 -17.83 -13.43 -11.54
N LEU A 370 -16.92 -12.91 -12.36
CA LEU A 370 -15.88 -11.98 -11.94
C LEU A 370 -16.47 -10.69 -11.34
N ALA A 371 -17.47 -10.12 -12.03
CA ALA A 371 -18.17 -8.93 -11.55
C ALA A 371 -18.96 -9.20 -10.26
N ARG A 372 -19.57 -10.38 -10.13
CA ARG A 372 -20.31 -10.81 -8.92
C ARG A 372 -19.35 -10.96 -7.74
N SER A 373 -18.22 -11.63 -7.94
CA SER A 373 -17.21 -11.83 -6.91
C SER A 373 -16.61 -10.49 -6.44
N ALA A 374 -16.30 -9.57 -7.36
CA ALA A 374 -15.81 -8.25 -7.01
C ALA A 374 -16.81 -7.44 -6.17
N ARG A 375 -18.12 -7.50 -6.51
CA ARG A 375 -19.19 -6.89 -5.72
C ARG A 375 -19.39 -7.58 -4.35
N ALA A 376 -19.18 -8.88 -4.25
CA ALA A 376 -19.24 -9.59 -2.96
C ALA A 376 -18.10 -9.11 -2.03
N VAL A 377 -16.90 -8.94 -2.56
CA VAL A 377 -15.77 -8.39 -1.79
C VAL A 377 -16.01 -6.90 -1.45
N GLN A 378 -16.62 -6.12 -2.34
CA GLN A 378 -17.04 -4.75 -2.01
C GLN A 378 -17.96 -4.73 -0.79
N ALA A 379 -19.00 -5.55 -0.78
CA ALA A 379 -19.93 -5.65 0.35
C ALA A 379 -19.23 -6.09 1.64
N GLU A 380 -18.27 -7.01 1.55
CA GLU A 380 -17.42 -7.42 2.67
C GLU A 380 -16.60 -6.22 3.23
N ILE A 381 -15.94 -5.45 2.36
CA ILE A 381 -15.19 -4.25 2.74
C ILE A 381 -16.09 -3.22 3.43
N GLU A 382 -17.32 -3.04 2.98
CA GLU A 382 -18.26 -2.09 3.58
C GLU A 382 -18.62 -2.44 5.04
N THR A 383 -18.55 -3.72 5.42
CA THR A 383 -18.77 -4.17 6.81
C THR A 383 -17.54 -3.93 7.71
N MET A 384 -16.36 -3.69 7.15
CA MET A 384 -15.15 -3.46 7.95
C MET A 384 -15.20 -2.10 8.65
N PRO A 385 -14.73 -2.01 9.92
CA PRO A 385 -14.67 -0.76 10.66
C PRO A 385 -13.84 0.30 9.92
N ASP A 386 -14.33 1.52 9.89
CA ASP A 386 -13.59 2.64 9.32
C ASP A 386 -12.44 3.12 10.25
N ALA A 387 -11.63 4.04 9.72
CA ALA A 387 -10.48 4.56 10.43
C ALA A 387 -10.84 5.27 11.76
N ALA A 388 -12.01 5.91 11.86
CA ALA A 388 -12.43 6.59 13.09
C ALA A 388 -12.81 5.57 14.17
N ALA A 389 -13.56 4.54 13.81
CA ALA A 389 -13.95 3.46 14.73
C ALA A 389 -12.72 2.68 15.22
N VAL A 390 -11.77 2.38 14.32
CA VAL A 390 -10.52 1.69 14.69
C VAL A 390 -9.65 2.58 15.56
N LEU A 391 -9.54 3.88 15.27
CA LEU A 391 -8.80 4.83 16.09
C LEU A 391 -9.35 4.80 17.54
N ALA A 392 -10.66 4.90 17.71
CA ALA A 392 -11.27 4.85 19.04
C ALA A 392 -10.86 3.58 19.80
N THR A 393 -10.85 2.41 19.12
CA THR A 393 -10.45 1.14 19.74
C THR A 393 -8.97 1.15 20.16
N ILE A 394 -8.05 1.63 19.31
CA ILE A 394 -6.61 1.59 19.61
C ILE A 394 -6.16 2.72 20.55
N THR A 395 -6.95 3.77 20.75
CA THR A 395 -6.64 4.86 21.69
C THR A 395 -7.16 4.62 23.11
N THR A 396 -8.27 3.91 23.27
CA THR A 396 -8.87 3.61 24.58
C THR A 396 -8.24 2.43 25.34
N GLY A 397 -7.26 1.74 24.77
CA GLY A 397 -6.47 0.73 25.50
C GLY A 397 -7.19 -0.61 25.70
N GLY A 398 -7.83 -1.16 24.66
CA GLY A 398 -8.40 -2.52 24.64
C GLY A 398 -7.33 -3.62 24.71
#